data_259b711432a3cc1313ff47d27022830a
#
_entry.id   259b711432a3cc1313ff47d27022830a
#
_cell.length_a   1.000
_cell.length_b   1.000
_cell.length_c   1.000
_cell.angle_alpha   90.00
_cell.angle_beta   90.00
_cell.angle_gamma   90.00
#
_symmetry.space_group_name_H-M   'P 1'
#
loop_
_entity.id
_entity.type
_entity.pdbx_description
1 polymer ?
#
loop_
_entity_poly.entity_id
_entity_poly.type
_entity_poly.pdbx_seq_one_letter_code
_entity_poly.pdbx_strand_id
1 'polypeptide(L)'
;MQTIIVFLAGLAIMLFLMMKTKLGAFMSMLFGGLIIGIGCNIGGSETISAITSGFGGTCTSIGLVIIFGTILGAYLEKSDACQRIATSLLRVTGEKKAGAALAATGFLVSIPVFSDVALIMLSPLIKTISKKTGKVVAVLATLTACALLCTNAYVAPTPAPLAVASVLNVDIGVTIAWGVIVSGI
;
A
#
# COMPACT_ATOMS: atom_id res chain seq x y z
N MET A 1 -8.94 3.23 -32.13
CA MET A 1 -10.07 2.51 -31.51
C MET A 1 -9.68 1.08 -31.15
N GLN A 2 -9.08 0.31 -32.06
CA GLN A 2 -8.68 -1.09 -31.82
C GLN A 2 -7.72 -1.24 -30.65
N THR A 3 -6.69 -0.38 -30.54
CA THR A 3 -5.70 -0.40 -29.45
C THR A 3 -6.34 -0.20 -28.07
N ILE A 4 -7.33 0.69 -27.95
CA ILE A 4 -8.02 0.95 -26.68
C ILE A 4 -8.84 -0.28 -26.27
N ILE A 5 -9.52 -0.94 -27.23
CA ILE A 5 -10.31 -2.14 -26.95
C ILE A 5 -9.40 -3.28 -26.48
N VAL A 6 -8.27 -3.49 -27.15
CA VAL A 6 -7.28 -4.50 -26.78
C VAL A 6 -6.68 -4.22 -25.40
N PHE A 7 -6.35 -2.96 -25.11
CA PHE A 7 -5.85 -2.55 -23.81
C PHE A 7 -6.87 -2.83 -22.69
N LEU A 8 -8.13 -2.43 -22.87
CA LEU A 8 -9.19 -2.67 -21.90
C LEU A 8 -9.48 -4.16 -21.71
N ALA A 9 -9.48 -4.94 -22.80
CA ALA A 9 -9.64 -6.39 -22.73
C ALA A 9 -8.48 -7.07 -21.99
N GLY A 10 -7.25 -6.67 -22.27
CA GLY A 10 -6.05 -7.17 -21.57
C GLY A 10 -6.06 -6.82 -20.08
N LEU A 11 -6.51 -5.61 -19.74
CA LEU A 11 -6.66 -5.19 -18.34
C LEU A 11 -7.74 -6.00 -17.62
N ALA A 12 -8.87 -6.25 -18.28
CA ALA A 12 -9.93 -7.11 -17.74
C ALA A 12 -9.44 -8.56 -17.53
N ILE A 13 -8.69 -9.11 -18.48
CA ILE A 13 -8.08 -10.44 -18.35
C ILE A 13 -7.09 -10.49 -17.20
N MET A 14 -6.23 -9.47 -17.06
CA MET A 14 -5.28 -9.36 -15.94
C MET A 14 -5.99 -9.37 -14.59
N LEU A 15 -7.04 -8.57 -14.43
CA LEU A 15 -7.84 -8.54 -13.22
C LEU A 15 -8.55 -9.87 -12.96
N PHE A 16 -9.08 -10.49 -14.01
CA PHE A 16 -9.70 -11.82 -13.91
C PHE A 16 -8.69 -12.88 -13.44
N LEU A 17 -7.48 -12.89 -14.00
CA LEU A 17 -6.40 -13.79 -13.58
C LEU A 17 -6.02 -13.56 -12.12
N MET A 18 -5.89 -12.31 -11.67
CA MET A 18 -5.61 -11.98 -10.26
C MET A 18 -6.68 -12.50 -9.30
N MET A 19 -7.96 -12.37 -9.68
CA MET A 19 -9.08 -12.69 -8.78
C MET A 19 -9.46 -14.17 -8.78
N LYS A 20 -9.32 -14.85 -9.92
CA LYS A 20 -9.84 -16.21 -10.10
C LYS A 20 -8.77 -17.30 -10.17
N THR A 21 -7.50 -16.92 -10.33
CA THR A 21 -6.42 -17.91 -10.40
C THR A 21 -5.47 -17.79 -9.21
N LYS A 22 -4.69 -18.84 -8.97
CA LYS A 22 -3.64 -18.84 -7.92
C LYS A 22 -2.29 -18.29 -8.42
N LEU A 23 -2.27 -17.62 -9.57
CA LEU A 23 -1.04 -17.13 -10.22
C LEU A 23 -0.38 -15.97 -9.46
N GLY A 24 -1.09 -15.31 -8.57
CA GLY A 24 -0.61 -14.12 -7.88
C GLY A 24 -0.57 -12.87 -8.78
N ALA A 25 -0.44 -11.71 -8.16
CA ALA A 25 -0.50 -10.41 -8.86
C ALA A 25 0.62 -10.25 -9.89
N PHE A 26 1.85 -10.61 -9.53
CA PHE A 26 3.02 -10.44 -10.41
C PHE A 26 2.89 -11.20 -11.73
N MET A 27 2.56 -12.50 -11.65
CA MET A 27 2.37 -13.31 -12.87
C MET A 27 1.18 -12.84 -13.69
N SER A 28 0.09 -12.45 -13.05
CA SER A 28 -1.09 -11.93 -13.75
C SER A 28 -0.77 -10.63 -14.51
N MET A 29 0.07 -9.76 -13.93
CA MET A 29 0.55 -8.55 -14.60
C MET A 29 1.45 -8.86 -15.81
N LEU A 30 2.36 -9.83 -15.69
CA LEU A 30 3.21 -10.25 -16.81
C LEU A 30 2.37 -10.81 -17.97
N PHE A 31 1.45 -11.71 -17.68
CA PHE A 31 0.56 -12.26 -18.72
C PHE A 31 -0.34 -11.19 -19.34
N GLY A 32 -0.90 -10.29 -18.52
CA GLY A 32 -1.69 -9.16 -19.00
C GLY A 32 -0.88 -8.25 -19.93
N GLY A 33 0.35 -7.92 -19.55
CA GLY A 33 1.26 -7.11 -20.37
C GLY A 33 1.60 -7.79 -21.71
N LEU A 34 1.85 -9.11 -21.71
CA LEU A 34 2.08 -9.87 -22.94
C LEU A 34 0.85 -9.88 -23.85
N ILE A 35 -0.33 -10.10 -23.29
CA ILE A 35 -1.59 -10.09 -24.05
C ILE A 35 -1.83 -8.72 -24.70
N ILE A 36 -1.62 -7.65 -23.95
CA ILE A 36 -1.78 -6.29 -24.46
C ILE A 36 -0.76 -6.01 -25.57
N GLY A 37 0.52 -6.31 -25.35
CA GLY A 37 1.57 -6.03 -26.32
C GLY A 37 1.36 -6.79 -27.64
N ILE A 38 1.09 -8.09 -27.58
CA ILE A 38 0.84 -8.91 -28.75
C ILE A 38 -0.47 -8.49 -29.43
N GLY A 39 -1.52 -8.23 -28.67
CA GLY A 39 -2.81 -7.80 -29.18
C GLY A 39 -2.82 -6.41 -29.83
N CYS A 40 -1.90 -5.55 -29.40
CA CYS A 40 -1.64 -4.25 -30.04
C CYS A 40 -0.69 -4.32 -31.24
N ASN A 41 -0.30 -5.51 -31.67
CA ASN A 41 0.59 -5.76 -32.81
C ASN A 41 2.01 -5.18 -32.65
N ILE A 42 2.48 -5.05 -31.38
CA ILE A 42 3.81 -4.53 -31.06
C ILE A 42 4.91 -5.56 -31.39
N GLY A 43 4.55 -6.85 -31.51
CA GLY A 43 5.53 -7.93 -31.66
C GLY A 43 5.97 -8.51 -30.31
N GLY A 44 6.33 -9.81 -30.31
CA GLY A 44 6.66 -10.51 -29.05
C GLY A 44 7.96 -10.01 -28.43
N SER A 45 8.99 -9.78 -29.23
CA SER A 45 10.30 -9.31 -28.77
C SER A 45 10.23 -7.90 -28.17
N GLU A 46 9.56 -7.00 -28.87
CA GLU A 46 9.39 -5.61 -28.42
C GLU A 46 8.50 -5.54 -27.18
N THR A 47 7.47 -6.40 -27.08
CA THR A 47 6.64 -6.49 -25.87
C THR A 47 7.47 -6.91 -24.66
N ILE A 48 8.32 -7.93 -24.79
CA ILE A 48 9.21 -8.38 -23.71
C ILE A 48 10.20 -7.27 -23.34
N SER A 49 10.79 -6.61 -24.35
CA SER A 49 11.70 -5.48 -24.13
C SER A 49 11.00 -4.33 -23.38
N ALA A 50 9.77 -3.99 -23.74
CA ALA A 50 8.99 -2.95 -23.06
C ALA A 50 8.68 -3.32 -21.59
N ILE A 51 8.30 -4.59 -21.32
CA ILE A 51 8.05 -5.08 -19.97
C ILE A 51 9.33 -5.02 -19.12
N THR A 52 10.44 -5.52 -19.64
CA THR A 52 11.73 -5.54 -18.90
C THR A 52 12.29 -4.14 -18.70
N SER A 53 12.18 -3.26 -19.67
CA SER A 53 12.58 -1.85 -19.56
C SER A 53 11.73 -1.11 -18.54
N GLY A 54 10.40 -1.29 -18.56
CA GLY A 54 9.49 -0.68 -17.60
C GLY A 54 9.75 -1.16 -16.17
N PHE A 55 9.96 -2.46 -15.98
CA PHE A 55 10.33 -3.04 -14.69
C PHE A 55 11.68 -2.52 -14.19
N GLY A 56 12.71 -2.54 -15.06
CA GLY A 56 14.04 -2.04 -14.73
C GLY A 56 14.03 -0.55 -14.39
N GLY A 57 13.29 0.27 -15.14
CA GLY A 57 13.12 1.69 -14.86
C GLY A 57 12.48 1.96 -13.51
N THR A 58 11.43 1.22 -13.17
CA THR A 58 10.79 1.29 -11.85
C THR A 58 11.75 0.88 -10.74
N CYS A 59 12.47 -0.23 -10.90
CA CYS A 59 13.48 -0.66 -9.93
C CYS A 59 14.59 0.39 -9.73
N THR A 60 15.03 1.04 -10.80
CA THR A 60 16.03 2.10 -10.73
C THR A 60 15.51 3.34 -9.99
N SER A 61 14.28 3.72 -10.23
CA SER A 61 13.71 4.96 -9.67
C SER A 61 13.33 4.82 -8.19
N ILE A 62 12.69 3.73 -7.80
CA ILE A 62 12.09 3.57 -6.47
C ILE A 62 12.52 2.29 -5.72
N GLY A 63 13.28 1.39 -6.37
CA GLY A 63 13.63 0.09 -5.79
C GLY A 63 14.36 0.19 -4.46
N LEU A 64 15.36 1.08 -4.34
CA LEU A 64 16.10 1.27 -3.09
C LEU A 64 15.20 1.78 -1.96
N VAL A 65 14.27 2.69 -2.26
CA VAL A 65 13.36 3.24 -1.25
C VAL A 65 12.42 2.13 -0.74
N ILE A 66 11.93 1.27 -1.62
CA ILE A 66 11.10 0.12 -1.25
C ILE A 66 11.90 -0.86 -0.38
N ILE A 67 13.13 -1.18 -0.75
CA ILE A 67 14.00 -2.09 0.03
C ILE A 67 14.26 -1.54 1.42
N PHE A 68 14.72 -0.29 1.54
CA PHE A 68 14.96 0.31 2.85
C PHE A 68 13.67 0.50 3.67
N GLY A 69 12.57 0.85 3.02
CA GLY A 69 11.25 0.95 3.67
C GLY A 69 10.79 -0.40 4.24
N THR A 70 10.96 -1.49 3.49
CA THR A 70 10.60 -2.84 3.98
C THR A 70 11.51 -3.31 5.10
N ILE A 71 12.81 -3.03 5.04
CA ILE A 71 13.75 -3.33 6.14
C ILE A 71 13.36 -2.56 7.40
N LEU A 72 13.10 -1.26 7.28
CA LEU A 72 12.66 -0.42 8.40
C LEU A 72 11.33 -0.93 8.98
N GLY A 73 10.37 -1.25 8.11
CA GLY A 73 9.09 -1.82 8.51
C GLY A 73 9.25 -3.12 9.30
N ALA A 74 10.06 -4.05 8.80
CA ALA A 74 10.35 -5.31 9.49
C ALA A 74 11.07 -5.10 10.85
N TYR A 75 11.89 -4.06 10.97
CA TYR A 75 12.54 -3.72 12.23
C TYR A 75 11.55 -3.16 13.26
N LEU A 76 10.66 -2.27 12.82
CA LEU A 76 9.57 -1.73 13.66
C LEU A 76 8.60 -2.81 14.10
N GLU A 77 8.35 -3.79 13.24
CA GLU A 77 7.57 -4.97 13.56
C GLU A 77 8.20 -5.78 14.71
N LYS A 78 9.47 -6.15 14.56
CA LYS A 78 10.18 -6.98 15.55
C LYS A 78 10.45 -6.28 16.88
N SER A 79 10.49 -4.95 16.89
CA SER A 79 10.79 -4.15 18.09
C SER A 79 9.58 -3.80 18.96
N ASP A 80 8.36 -4.27 18.61
CA ASP A 80 7.10 -3.87 19.24
C ASP A 80 6.84 -2.35 19.22
N ALA A 81 7.56 -1.62 18.36
CA ALA A 81 7.46 -0.15 18.28
C ALA A 81 6.03 0.31 17.95
N CYS A 82 5.35 -0.41 17.04
CA CYS A 82 3.97 -0.13 16.67
C CYS A 82 3.01 -0.21 17.86
N GLN A 83 3.19 -1.21 18.73
CA GLN A 83 2.37 -1.37 19.94
C GLN A 83 2.68 -0.26 20.97
N ARG A 84 3.94 0.15 21.09
CA ARG A 84 4.35 1.25 21.97
C ARG A 84 3.78 2.58 21.52
N ILE A 85 3.82 2.88 20.21
CA ILE A 85 3.19 4.07 19.62
C ILE A 85 1.70 4.10 19.96
N ALA A 86 1.00 3.01 19.69
CA ALA A 86 -0.43 2.89 19.97
C ALA A 86 -0.77 3.08 21.45
N THR A 87 -0.01 2.46 22.34
CA THR A 87 -0.21 2.58 23.79
C THR A 87 0.06 4.02 24.26
N SER A 88 1.07 4.68 23.72
CA SER A 88 1.38 6.08 24.03
C SER A 88 0.28 7.02 23.58
N LEU A 89 -0.24 6.85 22.36
CA LEU A 89 -1.37 7.63 21.87
C LEU A 89 -2.63 7.43 22.68
N LEU A 90 -2.90 6.20 23.11
CA LEU A 90 -4.04 5.91 23.99
C LEU A 90 -3.92 6.59 25.36
N ARG A 91 -2.72 6.67 25.92
CA ARG A 91 -2.49 7.39 27.18
C ARG A 91 -2.81 8.88 27.06
N VAL A 92 -2.48 9.49 25.92
CA VAL A 92 -2.70 10.91 25.68
C VAL A 92 -4.16 11.22 25.34
N THR A 93 -4.81 10.39 24.50
CA THR A 93 -6.19 10.62 24.03
C THR A 93 -7.26 10.10 24.99
N GLY A 94 -6.90 9.21 25.90
CA GLY A 94 -7.81 8.57 26.84
C GLY A 94 -8.70 7.50 26.20
N GLU A 95 -9.29 6.64 27.04
CA GLU A 95 -10.11 5.50 26.60
C GLU A 95 -11.40 5.89 25.86
N LYS A 96 -11.96 7.07 26.16
CA LYS A 96 -13.17 7.57 25.50
C LYS A 96 -12.96 7.80 23.99
N LYS A 97 -11.77 8.22 23.59
CA LYS A 97 -11.37 8.47 22.20
C LYS A 97 -10.51 7.34 21.60
N ALA A 98 -10.66 6.12 22.10
CA ALA A 98 -9.86 4.97 21.67
C ALA A 98 -9.89 4.71 20.14
N GLY A 99 -11.03 4.96 19.48
CA GLY A 99 -11.13 4.87 18.02
C GLY A 99 -10.22 5.86 17.31
N ALA A 100 -10.20 7.11 17.75
CA ALA A 100 -9.32 8.13 17.18
C ALA A 100 -7.84 7.84 17.46
N ALA A 101 -7.52 7.33 18.66
CA ALA A 101 -6.17 6.92 19.00
C ALA A 101 -5.66 5.78 18.10
N LEU A 102 -6.52 4.78 17.85
CA LEU A 102 -6.20 3.67 16.96
C LEU A 102 -6.07 4.12 15.49
N ALA A 103 -6.94 5.02 15.04
CA ALA A 103 -6.83 5.61 13.69
C ALA A 103 -5.52 6.41 13.55
N ALA A 104 -5.18 7.27 14.50
CA ALA A 104 -3.91 7.99 14.51
C ALA A 104 -2.70 7.05 14.58
N THR A 105 -2.80 5.96 15.33
CA THR A 105 -1.76 4.90 15.34
C THR A 105 -1.63 4.26 13.98
N GLY A 106 -2.74 3.87 13.36
CA GLY A 106 -2.76 3.29 12.02
C GLY A 106 -2.11 4.23 11.00
N PHE A 107 -2.48 5.50 11.05
CA PHE A 107 -1.89 6.54 10.22
C PHE A 107 -0.35 6.59 10.34
N LEU A 108 0.17 6.72 11.56
CA LEU A 108 1.62 6.84 11.79
C LEU A 108 2.37 5.55 11.47
N VAL A 109 1.82 4.40 11.84
CA VAL A 109 2.48 3.10 11.63
C VAL A 109 2.51 2.71 10.16
N SER A 110 1.51 3.10 9.37
CA SER A 110 1.46 2.77 7.94
C SER A 110 2.48 3.53 7.08
N ILE A 111 3.11 4.58 7.60
CA ILE A 111 4.15 5.30 6.86
C ILE A 111 5.32 4.37 6.51
N PRO A 112 5.96 3.68 7.49
CA PRO A 112 7.06 2.76 7.23
C PRO A 112 6.64 1.29 7.08
N VAL A 113 5.39 0.91 7.41
CA VAL A 113 4.94 -0.49 7.43
C VAL A 113 3.75 -0.67 6.49
N PHE A 114 3.74 -1.76 5.74
CA PHE A 114 2.58 -2.09 4.89
C PHE A 114 1.33 -2.29 5.73
N SER A 115 0.21 -1.78 5.25
CA SER A 115 -1.07 -1.75 5.96
C SER A 115 -1.54 -3.12 6.42
N ASP A 116 -1.33 -4.18 5.62
CA ASP A 116 -1.74 -5.54 5.95
C ASP A 116 -0.98 -6.08 7.17
N VAL A 117 0.34 -5.90 7.18
CA VAL A 117 1.21 -6.30 8.29
C VAL A 117 0.89 -5.49 9.55
N ALA A 118 0.75 -4.17 9.41
CA ALA A 118 0.42 -3.28 10.52
C ALA A 118 -0.94 -3.62 11.16
N LEU A 119 -1.95 -3.98 10.36
CA LEU A 119 -3.26 -4.39 10.86
C LEU A 119 -3.18 -5.70 11.68
N ILE A 120 -2.42 -6.68 11.20
CA ILE A 120 -2.20 -7.93 11.91
C ILE A 120 -1.51 -7.67 13.25
N MET A 121 -0.46 -6.84 13.27
CA MET A 121 0.28 -6.47 14.47
C MET A 121 -0.56 -5.72 15.50
N LEU A 122 -1.43 -4.82 15.04
CA LEU A 122 -2.32 -4.05 15.91
C LEU A 122 -3.56 -4.85 16.36
N SER A 123 -3.86 -5.98 15.75
CA SER A 123 -5.03 -6.81 16.06
C SER A 123 -5.13 -7.22 17.54
N PRO A 124 -4.07 -7.69 18.24
CA PRO A 124 -4.15 -8.00 19.67
C PRO A 124 -4.47 -6.77 20.52
N LEU A 125 -3.91 -5.62 20.14
CA LEU A 125 -4.15 -4.35 20.83
C LEU A 125 -5.59 -3.88 20.63
N ILE A 126 -6.12 -3.96 19.41
CA ILE A 126 -7.53 -3.64 19.11
C ILE A 126 -8.47 -4.46 19.98
N LYS A 127 -8.22 -5.77 20.12
CA LYS A 127 -9.00 -6.65 20.98
C LYS A 127 -8.93 -6.25 22.46
N THR A 128 -7.74 -5.88 22.93
CA THR A 128 -7.53 -5.45 24.33
C THR A 128 -8.26 -4.14 24.62
N ILE A 129 -8.18 -3.18 23.70
CA ILE A 129 -8.86 -1.89 23.82
C ILE A 129 -10.38 -2.06 23.76
N SER A 130 -10.88 -2.91 22.87
CA SER A 130 -12.30 -3.26 22.79
C SER A 130 -12.82 -3.77 24.14
N LYS A 131 -12.12 -4.69 24.75
CA LYS A 131 -12.49 -5.22 26.10
C LYS A 131 -12.49 -4.16 27.18
N LYS A 132 -11.52 -3.24 27.18
CA LYS A 132 -11.43 -2.15 28.17
C LYS A 132 -12.49 -1.07 27.99
N THR A 133 -12.81 -0.73 26.75
CA THR A 133 -13.69 0.40 26.42
C THR A 133 -15.13 0.00 26.16
N GLY A 134 -15.42 -1.30 26.07
CA GLY A 134 -16.74 -1.82 25.68
C GLY A 134 -17.14 -1.57 24.22
N LYS A 135 -16.22 -1.03 23.40
CA LYS A 135 -16.49 -0.75 21.98
C LYS A 135 -16.35 -2.03 21.15
N VAL A 136 -17.17 -2.15 20.12
CA VAL A 136 -17.18 -3.31 19.22
C VAL A 136 -15.84 -3.43 18.49
N VAL A 137 -15.23 -4.62 18.51
CA VAL A 137 -13.94 -4.92 17.86
C VAL A 137 -13.95 -4.54 16.38
N ALA A 138 -15.04 -4.89 15.68
CA ALA A 138 -15.15 -4.61 14.25
C ALA A 138 -15.07 -3.10 13.94
N VAL A 139 -15.71 -2.25 14.75
CA VAL A 139 -15.64 -0.80 14.57
C VAL A 139 -14.22 -0.28 14.75
N LEU A 140 -13.52 -0.71 15.81
CA LEU A 140 -12.15 -0.29 16.06
C LEU A 140 -11.20 -0.81 14.96
N ALA A 141 -11.37 -2.06 14.53
CA ALA A 141 -10.58 -2.64 13.44
C ALA A 141 -10.81 -1.90 12.11
N THR A 142 -12.06 -1.59 11.77
CA THR A 142 -12.37 -0.83 10.54
C THR A 142 -11.76 0.56 10.56
N LEU A 143 -11.88 1.31 11.66
CA LEU A 143 -11.26 2.63 11.80
C LEU A 143 -9.74 2.57 11.62
N THR A 144 -9.10 1.58 12.26
CA THR A 144 -7.66 1.38 12.11
C THR A 144 -7.28 1.00 10.69
N ALA A 145 -8.01 0.07 10.07
CA ALA A 145 -7.78 -0.36 8.70
C ALA A 145 -7.96 0.78 7.69
N CYS A 146 -9.01 1.60 7.83
CA CYS A 146 -9.20 2.78 6.98
C CYS A 146 -8.03 3.75 7.08
N ALA A 147 -7.56 4.06 8.29
CA ALA A 147 -6.43 4.96 8.48
C ALA A 147 -5.13 4.38 7.88
N LEU A 148 -4.87 3.08 8.08
CA LEU A 148 -3.74 2.37 7.47
C LEU A 148 -3.78 2.45 5.93
N LEU A 149 -4.93 2.18 5.34
CA LEU A 149 -5.12 2.17 3.89
C LEU A 149 -5.01 3.59 3.29
N CYS A 150 -5.59 4.60 3.94
CA CYS A 150 -5.45 5.99 3.51
C CYS A 150 -3.98 6.41 3.48
N THR A 151 -3.24 6.15 4.55
CA THR A 151 -1.81 6.47 4.60
C THR A 151 -1.04 5.70 3.53
N ASN A 152 -1.29 4.40 3.39
CA ASN A 152 -0.61 3.57 2.40
C ASN A 152 -0.90 4.00 0.95
N ALA A 153 -2.07 4.58 0.69
CA ALA A 153 -2.45 5.06 -0.64
C ALA A 153 -1.87 6.43 -1.00
N TYR A 154 -1.67 7.31 -0.02
CA TYR A 154 -1.32 8.71 -0.27
C TYR A 154 0.06 9.14 0.23
N VAL A 155 0.62 8.47 1.23
CA VAL A 155 1.88 8.91 1.85
C VAL A 155 3.06 8.07 1.36
N ALA A 156 4.04 8.72 0.70
CA ALA A 156 5.32 8.08 0.45
C ALA A 156 6.08 7.88 1.80
N PRO A 157 6.88 6.81 1.97
CA PRO A 157 7.55 6.01 0.94
C PRO A 157 6.80 4.74 0.49
N THR A 158 5.50 4.65 0.64
CA THR A 158 4.76 3.51 0.10
C THR A 158 4.85 3.43 -1.43
N PRO A 159 4.79 2.23 -2.04
CA PRO A 159 5.07 2.05 -3.45
C PRO A 159 4.18 2.84 -4.41
N ALA A 160 2.88 2.97 -4.09
CA ALA A 160 1.92 3.62 -4.97
C ALA A 160 2.19 5.13 -5.14
N PRO A 161 2.29 5.96 -4.07
CA PRO A 161 2.65 7.37 -4.20
C PRO A 161 4.02 7.58 -4.83
N LEU A 162 5.01 6.71 -4.51
CA LEU A 162 6.33 6.81 -5.12
C LEU A 162 6.31 6.57 -6.63
N ALA A 163 5.55 5.57 -7.09
CA ALA A 163 5.40 5.30 -8.51
C ALA A 163 4.76 6.49 -9.24
N VAL A 164 3.72 7.08 -8.66
CA VAL A 164 3.06 8.27 -9.22
C VAL A 164 4.03 9.46 -9.25
N ALA A 165 4.74 9.74 -8.15
CA ALA A 165 5.73 10.82 -8.09
C ALA A 165 6.84 10.64 -9.14
N SER A 166 7.33 9.41 -9.33
CA SER A 166 8.34 9.08 -10.34
C SER A 166 7.82 9.32 -11.77
N VAL A 167 6.60 8.88 -12.09
CA VAL A 167 6.01 9.07 -13.42
C VAL A 167 5.76 10.55 -13.73
N LEU A 168 5.32 11.32 -12.73
CA LEU A 168 5.02 12.74 -12.88
C LEU A 168 6.24 13.64 -12.68
N ASN A 169 7.43 13.07 -12.38
CA ASN A 169 8.66 13.81 -12.05
C ASN A 169 8.45 14.85 -10.93
N VAL A 170 7.66 14.50 -9.92
CA VAL A 170 7.42 15.35 -8.74
C VAL A 170 8.42 15.01 -7.64
N ASP A 171 8.85 16.02 -6.90
CA ASP A 171 9.72 15.82 -5.74
C ASP A 171 9.07 14.95 -4.66
N ILE A 172 9.81 13.98 -4.14
CA ILE A 172 9.31 13.02 -3.15
C ILE A 172 8.94 13.73 -1.85
N GLY A 173 9.69 14.75 -1.42
CA GLY A 173 9.39 15.52 -0.22
C GLY A 173 8.06 16.26 -0.32
N VAL A 174 7.77 16.84 -1.48
CA VAL A 174 6.47 17.47 -1.78
C VAL A 174 5.36 16.44 -1.77
N THR A 175 5.59 15.26 -2.34
CA THR A 175 4.62 14.15 -2.35
C THR A 175 4.31 13.68 -0.93
N ILE A 176 5.32 13.55 -0.06
CA ILE A 176 5.13 13.20 1.36
C ILE A 176 4.29 14.27 2.06
N ALA A 177 4.66 15.55 1.92
CA ALA A 177 3.97 16.64 2.60
C ALA A 177 2.48 16.70 2.25
N TRP A 178 2.16 16.67 0.96
CA TRP A 178 0.77 16.65 0.50
C TRP A 178 0.05 15.34 0.84
N GLY A 179 0.74 14.21 0.75
CA GLY A 179 0.19 12.91 1.14
C GLY A 179 -0.24 12.88 2.60
N VAL A 180 0.58 13.42 3.51
CA VAL A 180 0.24 13.52 4.95
C VAL A 180 -0.95 14.45 5.17
N ILE A 181 -1.00 15.60 4.49
CA ILE A 181 -2.11 16.55 4.62
C ILE A 181 -3.43 15.91 4.14
N VAL A 182 -3.42 15.34 2.93
CA VAL A 182 -4.63 14.76 2.31
C VAL A 182 -5.13 13.53 3.08
N SER A 183 -4.23 12.69 3.55
CA SER A 183 -4.62 11.47 4.30
C SER A 183 -4.97 11.74 5.77
N GLY A 184 -4.65 12.94 6.29
CA GLY A 184 -4.98 13.36 7.65
C GLY A 184 -6.32 14.08 7.79
N ILE A 185 -7.00 14.40 6.67
CA ILE A 185 -8.32 15.01 6.62
C ILE A 185 -9.40 13.93 6.61
#